data_a9f44393e361cbe6b51433bffc70d9cc
#
_entry.id   a9f44393e361cbe6b51433bffc70d9cc
#
_cell.length_a   1.000
_cell.length_b   1.000
_cell.length_c   1.000
_cell.angle_alpha   90.00
_cell.angle_beta   90.00
_cell.angle_gamma   90.00
#
_symmetry.space_group_name_H-M   'P 1'
#
loop_
_entity.id
_entity.type
_entity.pdbx_description
1 polymer ?
#
loop_
_entity_poly.entity_id
_entity_poly.type
_entity_poly.pdbx_seq_one_letter_code
_entity_poly.pdbx_strand_id
1 'polypeptide(L)'
;EFDPRNNLVRYNIELGGTTPWDSRYFSNNGSTSFDPMYITEDDPDSAQTATTLMTGVKTFKGAVGVGLYERPRSSLTNVASDNGMCLGVASNVPITHATPASTYAKVNSRDRLHWDSISSSRAGDDILSWFNQANGLDIMLGTGNPNTHVGDHYVHSSYIDSFESNENHTLLLNSPGSSDLLKSAAQSHDSETDARILGLYGSIGQANLPYSGANGSFEQSGWGLNLKNGPPSDRSRDYGPMTKEEYIAKEIDENPSLAEMTDAILDACDEDNQGFFATIESGDIDWAGHSNNIDAL
;
A
#
# COMPACT_ATOMS: atom_id res chain seq x y z
N GLU A 1 31.78 -17.21 -1.50
CA GLU A 1 31.84 -15.90 -2.15
C GLU A 1 30.59 -15.80 -3.04
N PHE A 2 29.71 -14.83 -2.78
CA PHE A 2 28.48 -14.64 -3.54
C PHE A 2 28.83 -14.13 -4.94
N ASP A 3 28.63 -14.96 -5.96
CA ASP A 3 28.73 -14.51 -7.35
C ASP A 3 27.31 -14.25 -7.88
N PRO A 4 26.91 -12.98 -8.07
CA PRO A 4 25.58 -12.65 -8.55
C PRO A 4 25.28 -13.27 -9.91
N ARG A 5 26.28 -13.55 -10.74
CA ARG A 5 26.11 -14.18 -12.06
C ARG A 5 25.69 -15.65 -11.97
N ASN A 6 26.03 -16.33 -10.89
CA ASN A 6 25.67 -17.73 -10.65
C ASN A 6 24.33 -17.85 -9.90
N ASN A 7 23.88 -16.76 -9.28
CA ASN A 7 22.61 -16.68 -8.55
C ASN A 7 21.54 -15.90 -9.32
N LEU A 8 21.82 -15.50 -10.56
CA LEU A 8 20.79 -15.02 -11.47
C LEU A 8 19.81 -16.17 -11.72
N VAL A 9 18.71 -16.14 -11.01
CA VAL A 9 17.53 -16.94 -11.38
C VAL A 9 17.30 -16.62 -12.84
N ARG A 10 17.48 -17.59 -13.71
CA ARG A 10 17.33 -17.40 -15.16
C ARG A 10 15.94 -16.82 -15.38
N TYR A 11 15.91 -15.58 -15.73
CA TYR A 11 14.69 -14.88 -16.01
C TYR A 11 14.08 -15.47 -17.26
N ASN A 12 12.94 -16.08 -17.14
CA ASN A 12 12.19 -16.53 -18.33
C ASN A 12 11.35 -15.35 -18.81
N ILE A 13 11.81 -14.73 -19.87
CA ILE A 13 11.17 -13.57 -20.49
C ILE A 13 9.74 -13.85 -20.95
N GLU A 14 9.43 -15.09 -21.28
CA GLU A 14 8.08 -15.50 -21.68
C GLU A 14 7.10 -15.47 -20.50
N LEU A 15 7.61 -15.39 -19.27
CA LEU A 15 6.82 -15.36 -18.03
C LEU A 15 6.69 -13.96 -17.42
N GLY A 16 7.14 -12.91 -18.09
CA GLY A 16 6.86 -11.50 -17.73
C GLY A 16 8.05 -10.69 -17.22
N GLY A 17 7.97 -9.39 -17.37
CA GLY A 17 8.80 -8.28 -16.88
C GLY A 17 10.30 -8.36 -17.18
N THR A 18 10.88 -7.29 -17.64
CA THR A 18 12.33 -7.14 -17.73
C THR A 18 12.89 -6.74 -16.37
N THR A 19 14.06 -7.22 -16.03
CA THR A 19 14.83 -6.74 -14.89
C THR A 19 16.17 -6.20 -15.36
N PRO A 20 16.81 -5.29 -14.63
CA PRO A 20 18.15 -4.79 -14.95
C PRO A 20 19.21 -5.91 -15.09
N TRP A 21 18.86 -7.11 -14.65
CA TRP A 21 19.72 -8.29 -14.63
C TRP A 21 19.37 -9.34 -15.71
N ASP A 22 18.51 -8.99 -16.67
CA ASP A 22 18.20 -9.84 -17.80
C ASP A 22 19.46 -10.05 -18.67
N SER A 23 19.66 -11.27 -19.15
CA SER A 23 20.80 -11.60 -20.03
C SER A 23 20.79 -10.81 -21.34
N ARG A 24 19.66 -10.29 -21.78
CA ARG A 24 19.54 -9.36 -22.93
C ARG A 24 20.17 -8.01 -22.66
N TYR A 25 20.25 -7.63 -21.42
CA TYR A 25 20.96 -6.45 -20.96
C TYR A 25 22.42 -6.39 -21.44
N PHE A 26 23.02 -7.55 -21.61
CA PHE A 26 24.40 -7.69 -22.10
C PHE A 26 24.47 -8.01 -23.60
N SER A 27 23.39 -8.34 -24.28
CA SER A 27 23.44 -8.90 -25.62
C SER A 27 22.76 -8.12 -26.72
N ASN A 28 21.91 -7.13 -26.40
CA ASN A 28 21.08 -6.48 -27.41
C ASN A 28 21.83 -5.61 -28.42
N ASN A 29 23.10 -5.28 -28.17
CA ASN A 29 23.92 -4.47 -29.10
C ASN A 29 25.14 -5.22 -29.66
N GLY A 30 25.18 -6.55 -29.55
CA GLY A 30 26.38 -7.31 -29.97
C GLY A 30 27.63 -6.94 -29.16
N SER A 31 27.47 -6.16 -28.10
CA SER A 31 28.49 -5.78 -27.15
C SER A 31 28.31 -6.62 -25.89
N THR A 32 29.41 -7.12 -25.36
CA THR A 32 29.47 -7.75 -24.03
C THR A 32 29.55 -6.70 -22.90
N SER A 33 29.31 -5.45 -23.20
CA SER A 33 29.37 -4.35 -22.24
C SER A 33 28.01 -4.07 -21.64
N PHE A 34 28.00 -3.79 -20.35
CA PHE A 34 26.89 -3.31 -19.56
C PHE A 34 26.29 -2.03 -20.18
N ASP A 35 25.00 -2.04 -20.44
CA ASP A 35 24.27 -0.85 -20.88
C ASP A 35 23.55 -0.20 -19.68
N PRO A 36 24.09 0.88 -19.11
CA PRO A 36 23.49 1.53 -17.96
C PRO A 36 22.14 2.20 -18.26
N MET A 37 21.81 2.39 -19.53
CA MET A 37 20.55 3.02 -19.94
C MET A 37 19.41 2.01 -20.09
N TYR A 38 19.71 0.72 -20.14
CA TYR A 38 18.69 -0.32 -20.28
C TYR A 38 17.65 -0.28 -19.14
N ILE A 39 18.07 0.01 -17.92
CA ILE A 39 17.18 0.12 -16.75
C ILE A 39 16.14 1.24 -16.91
N THR A 40 16.42 2.22 -17.76
CA THR A 40 15.50 3.34 -18.02
C THR A 40 14.49 3.05 -19.13
N GLU A 41 14.68 1.96 -19.88
CA GLU A 41 13.81 1.61 -20.99
C GLU A 41 12.55 0.85 -20.55
N ASP A 42 12.66 0.01 -19.51
CA ASP A 42 11.54 -0.82 -19.04
C ASP A 42 11.75 -1.21 -17.57
N ASP A 43 11.44 -0.33 -16.67
CA ASP A 43 11.48 -0.55 -15.24
C ASP A 43 10.24 -1.32 -14.74
N PRO A 44 10.39 -2.25 -13.79
CA PRO A 44 9.26 -2.85 -13.11
C PRO A 44 8.56 -1.83 -12.22
N ASP A 45 7.24 -1.95 -12.08
CA ASP A 45 6.47 -1.17 -11.11
C ASP A 45 6.08 -2.00 -9.87
N SER A 46 5.61 -1.32 -8.83
CA SER A 46 5.19 -1.96 -7.58
C SER A 46 4.01 -2.93 -7.77
N ALA A 47 3.11 -2.71 -8.72
CA ALA A 47 1.97 -3.59 -8.93
C ALA A 47 2.40 -4.99 -9.40
N GLN A 48 3.21 -5.07 -10.44
CA GLN A 48 3.69 -6.35 -10.96
C GLN A 48 4.65 -7.04 -9.99
N THR A 49 5.48 -6.28 -9.27
CA THR A 49 6.43 -6.86 -8.32
C THR A 49 5.71 -7.40 -7.08
N ALA A 50 4.77 -6.63 -6.51
CA ALA A 50 3.94 -7.09 -5.40
C ALA A 50 3.05 -8.27 -5.81
N THR A 51 2.45 -8.25 -7.01
CA THR A 51 1.71 -9.40 -7.54
C THR A 51 2.59 -10.64 -7.64
N THR A 52 3.82 -10.49 -8.12
CA THR A 52 4.76 -11.61 -8.20
C THR A 52 5.14 -12.14 -6.83
N LEU A 53 5.37 -11.25 -5.86
CA LEU A 53 5.66 -11.61 -4.47
C LEU A 53 4.49 -12.39 -3.85
N MET A 54 3.27 -11.89 -4.02
CA MET A 54 2.08 -12.49 -3.41
C MET A 54 1.60 -13.77 -4.08
N THR A 55 1.88 -13.96 -5.37
CA THR A 55 1.30 -15.08 -6.13
C THR A 55 2.33 -16.09 -6.63
N GLY A 56 3.62 -15.75 -6.59
CA GLY A 56 4.69 -16.53 -7.22
C GLY A 56 4.65 -16.49 -8.76
N VAL A 57 3.77 -15.68 -9.35
CA VAL A 57 3.56 -15.61 -10.80
C VAL A 57 3.93 -14.24 -11.33
N LYS A 58 4.87 -14.20 -12.28
CA LYS A 58 5.21 -12.96 -12.98
C LYS A 58 4.05 -12.46 -13.84
N THR A 59 3.93 -11.14 -13.91
CA THR A 59 2.85 -10.48 -14.65
C THR A 59 3.35 -9.22 -15.35
N PHE A 60 2.47 -8.48 -16.01
CA PHE A 60 2.78 -7.26 -16.74
C PHE A 60 2.71 -6.03 -15.82
N LYS A 61 3.33 -4.94 -16.26
CA LYS A 61 3.38 -3.64 -15.54
C LYS A 61 1.96 -3.16 -15.23
N GLY A 62 1.74 -2.71 -14.01
CA GLY A 62 0.44 -2.21 -13.54
C GLY A 62 -0.53 -3.28 -13.03
N ALA A 63 -0.30 -4.55 -13.29
CA ALA A 63 -1.21 -5.63 -12.88
C ALA A 63 -1.18 -5.91 -11.38
N VAL A 64 -2.35 -5.99 -10.76
CA VAL A 64 -2.54 -6.31 -9.33
C VAL A 64 -3.27 -7.64 -9.20
N GLY A 65 -2.64 -8.64 -8.61
CA GLY A 65 -3.25 -9.94 -8.31
C GLY A 65 -3.69 -10.78 -9.52
N VAL A 66 -3.34 -10.38 -10.73
CA VAL A 66 -3.63 -11.12 -11.98
C VAL A 66 -2.36 -11.50 -12.70
N GLY A 67 -2.39 -12.62 -13.41
CA GLY A 67 -1.28 -13.07 -14.25
C GLY A 67 -1.37 -12.55 -15.68
N LEU A 68 -0.50 -13.05 -16.54
CA LEU A 68 -0.62 -12.87 -17.98
C LEU A 68 -2.02 -13.33 -18.43
N TYR A 69 -2.60 -12.62 -19.37
CA TYR A 69 -4.00 -12.81 -19.82
C TYR A 69 -5.05 -12.36 -18.79
N GLU A 70 -4.69 -11.49 -17.84
CA GLU A 70 -5.60 -10.86 -16.86
C GLU A 70 -6.39 -11.86 -15.99
N ARG A 71 -5.88 -13.08 -15.84
CA ARG A 71 -6.54 -14.09 -15.01
C ARG A 71 -6.18 -13.91 -13.54
N PRO A 72 -7.16 -13.83 -12.64
CA PRO A 72 -6.93 -13.80 -11.20
C PRO A 72 -6.01 -14.94 -10.74
N ARG A 73 -5.14 -14.63 -9.79
CA ARG A 73 -4.21 -15.60 -9.19
C ARG A 73 -4.52 -15.75 -7.70
N SER A 74 -4.37 -16.96 -7.21
CA SER A 74 -4.37 -17.19 -5.77
C SER A 74 -3.11 -16.55 -5.17
N SER A 75 -3.29 -15.78 -4.11
CA SER A 75 -2.21 -15.11 -3.38
C SER A 75 -1.86 -15.86 -2.10
N LEU A 76 -0.74 -15.51 -1.48
CA LEU A 76 -0.40 -15.98 -0.13
C LEU A 76 -1.52 -15.68 0.87
N THR A 77 -2.18 -14.52 0.73
CA THR A 77 -3.35 -14.15 1.54
C THR A 77 -4.49 -15.16 1.38
N ASN A 78 -4.79 -15.60 0.14
CA ASN A 78 -5.81 -16.62 -0.07
C ASN A 78 -5.42 -17.96 0.58
N VAL A 79 -4.15 -18.35 0.47
CA VAL A 79 -3.65 -19.59 1.09
C VAL A 79 -3.74 -19.50 2.62
N ALA A 80 -3.36 -18.36 3.21
CA ALA A 80 -3.44 -18.14 4.64
C ALA A 80 -4.92 -18.16 5.12
N SER A 81 -5.82 -17.48 4.39
CA SER A 81 -7.26 -17.51 4.66
C SER A 81 -7.84 -18.94 4.62
N ASP A 82 -7.47 -19.72 3.59
CA ASP A 82 -7.93 -21.12 3.46
C ASP A 82 -7.44 -22.01 4.61
N ASN A 83 -6.40 -21.59 5.33
CA ASN A 83 -5.89 -22.26 6.53
C ASN A 83 -6.38 -21.63 7.84
N GLY A 84 -7.30 -20.69 7.79
CA GLY A 84 -7.90 -20.07 8.98
C GLY A 84 -6.95 -19.14 9.74
N MET A 85 -5.91 -18.63 9.09
CA MET A 85 -4.98 -17.70 9.73
C MET A 85 -5.57 -16.28 9.80
N CYS A 86 -5.28 -15.56 10.87
CA CYS A 86 -5.59 -14.13 10.96
C CYS A 86 -4.79 -13.33 9.93
N LEU A 87 -5.43 -12.38 9.26
CA LEU A 87 -4.86 -11.68 8.11
C LEU A 87 -4.80 -10.17 8.31
N GLY A 88 -3.59 -9.60 8.21
CA GLY A 88 -3.35 -8.18 8.38
C GLY A 88 -2.64 -7.51 7.21
N VAL A 89 -2.98 -6.26 6.94
CA VAL A 89 -2.21 -5.38 6.06
C VAL A 89 -2.08 -4.00 6.67
N ALA A 90 -0.85 -3.46 6.68
CA ALA A 90 -0.60 -2.08 7.07
C ALA A 90 0.34 -1.40 6.08
N SER A 91 0.08 -0.12 5.80
CA SER A 91 0.93 0.70 4.96
C SER A 91 0.89 2.17 5.41
N ASN A 92 2.01 2.88 5.30
CA ASN A 92 2.05 4.33 5.52
C ASN A 92 1.67 5.13 4.26
N VAL A 93 1.28 4.44 3.18
CA VAL A 93 0.68 5.00 1.96
C VAL A 93 -0.75 4.48 1.79
N PRO A 94 -1.51 4.90 0.76
CA PRO A 94 -2.89 4.45 0.60
C PRO A 94 -3.06 2.94 0.52
N ILE A 95 -4.06 2.40 1.21
CA ILE A 95 -4.38 0.97 1.14
C ILE A 95 -4.78 0.51 -0.27
N THR A 96 -5.20 1.43 -1.12
CA THR A 96 -5.48 1.20 -2.55
C THR A 96 -4.23 1.26 -3.41
N HIS A 97 -3.07 1.59 -2.85
CA HIS A 97 -1.80 1.55 -3.58
C HIS A 97 -1.44 0.11 -3.96
N ALA A 98 -0.59 -0.04 -4.96
CA ALA A 98 -0.36 -1.34 -5.61
C ALA A 98 0.10 -2.45 -4.67
N THR A 99 1.00 -2.16 -3.74
CA THR A 99 1.53 -3.18 -2.81
C THR A 99 0.47 -3.66 -1.82
N PRO A 100 -0.19 -2.80 -1.02
CA PRO A 100 -1.26 -3.27 -0.16
C PRO A 100 -2.44 -3.86 -0.96
N ALA A 101 -2.80 -3.27 -2.09
CA ALA A 101 -3.87 -3.80 -2.94
C ALA A 101 -3.57 -5.22 -3.46
N SER A 102 -2.32 -5.59 -3.68
CA SER A 102 -1.95 -6.93 -4.14
C SER A 102 -2.29 -8.05 -3.14
N THR A 103 -2.54 -7.70 -1.88
CA THR A 103 -2.97 -8.66 -0.86
C THR A 103 -4.42 -9.10 -1.05
N TYR A 104 -5.28 -8.25 -1.61
CA TYR A 104 -6.72 -8.50 -1.69
C TYR A 104 -7.32 -8.33 -3.09
N ALA A 105 -6.78 -7.44 -3.94
CA ALA A 105 -7.38 -7.10 -5.23
C ALA A 105 -6.89 -7.96 -6.40
N LYS A 106 -7.72 -8.06 -7.45
CA LYS A 106 -7.46 -8.81 -8.67
C LYS A 106 -7.87 -7.97 -9.89
N VAL A 107 -7.04 -7.01 -10.29
CA VAL A 107 -7.33 -6.08 -11.38
C VAL A 107 -6.15 -5.96 -12.35
N ASN A 108 -6.43 -5.65 -13.61
CA ASN A 108 -5.41 -5.56 -14.65
C ASN A 108 -4.65 -4.23 -14.69
N SER A 109 -5.04 -3.25 -13.87
CA SER A 109 -4.31 -1.99 -13.72
C SER A 109 -4.45 -1.44 -12.30
N ARG A 110 -3.34 -1.01 -11.72
CA ARG A 110 -3.28 -0.32 -10.43
C ARG A 110 -4.06 1.00 -10.39
N ASP A 111 -4.35 1.57 -11.57
CA ASP A 111 -5.10 2.83 -11.70
C ASP A 111 -6.61 2.61 -11.74
N ARG A 112 -7.06 1.36 -11.66
CA ARG A 112 -8.48 1.02 -11.55
C ARG A 112 -8.92 1.03 -10.09
N LEU A 113 -9.06 2.22 -9.54
CA LEU A 113 -9.33 2.41 -8.11
C LEU A 113 -10.80 2.21 -7.77
N HIS A 114 -11.70 2.84 -8.54
CA HIS A 114 -13.13 2.74 -8.39
C HIS A 114 -13.82 2.90 -9.76
N TRP A 115 -14.97 2.29 -9.92
CA TRP A 115 -15.66 2.19 -11.20
C TRP A 115 -16.12 3.54 -11.79
N ASP A 116 -16.35 4.56 -10.95
CA ASP A 116 -16.79 5.89 -11.39
C ASP A 116 -15.71 6.68 -12.12
N SER A 117 -14.43 6.37 -11.91
CA SER A 117 -13.32 7.07 -12.54
C SER A 117 -12.99 6.60 -13.96
N ILE A 118 -13.51 5.45 -14.35
CA ILE A 118 -13.24 4.86 -15.66
C ILE A 118 -14.58 4.45 -16.27
N SER A 119 -14.83 4.90 -17.48
CA SER A 119 -15.97 4.45 -18.30
C SER A 119 -15.86 2.96 -18.67
N SER A 120 -15.54 2.11 -17.71
CA SER A 120 -15.37 0.69 -17.92
C SER A 120 -16.68 -0.04 -17.68
N SER A 121 -17.00 -0.90 -18.61
CA SER A 121 -18.25 -1.64 -18.72
C SER A 121 -18.44 -2.76 -17.68
N ARG A 122 -17.58 -2.85 -16.65
CA ARG A 122 -17.63 -3.94 -15.67
C ARG A 122 -17.50 -3.40 -14.25
N ALA A 123 -18.63 -3.23 -13.59
CA ALA A 123 -18.68 -3.07 -12.14
C ALA A 123 -18.01 -4.30 -11.48
N GLY A 124 -17.15 -4.08 -10.51
CA GLY A 124 -16.44 -5.16 -9.80
C GLY A 124 -15.01 -5.45 -10.28
N ASP A 125 -14.55 -4.78 -11.34
CA ASP A 125 -13.18 -4.93 -11.85
C ASP A 125 -12.23 -3.82 -11.37
N ASP A 126 -12.43 -3.26 -10.19
CA ASP A 126 -11.61 -2.22 -9.58
C ASP A 126 -11.10 -2.64 -8.18
N ILE A 127 -10.06 -1.96 -7.70
CA ILE A 127 -9.42 -2.29 -6.42
C ILE A 127 -10.41 -2.21 -5.26
N LEU A 128 -11.22 -1.16 -5.20
CA LEU A 128 -12.16 -0.98 -4.10
C LEU A 128 -13.32 -1.98 -4.10
N SER A 129 -13.70 -2.51 -5.24
CA SER A 129 -14.68 -3.61 -5.31
C SER A 129 -14.19 -4.87 -4.59
N TRP A 130 -12.89 -5.13 -4.64
CA TRP A 130 -12.27 -6.25 -3.94
C TRP A 130 -12.12 -5.99 -2.44
N PHE A 131 -12.08 -4.74 -2.03
CA PHE A 131 -11.96 -4.35 -0.63
C PHE A 131 -13.11 -4.93 0.23
N ASN A 132 -14.37 -4.78 -0.21
CA ASN A 132 -15.52 -5.34 0.49
C ASN A 132 -15.63 -6.87 0.35
N GLN A 133 -14.96 -7.43 -0.66
CA GLN A 133 -14.88 -8.86 -0.90
C GLN A 133 -13.57 -9.46 -0.35
N ALA A 134 -12.75 -8.65 0.31
CA ALA A 134 -11.45 -9.08 0.81
C ALA A 134 -11.62 -10.30 1.69
N ASN A 135 -11.41 -11.47 1.09
CA ASN A 135 -11.62 -12.77 1.68
C ASN A 135 -10.74 -12.92 2.92
N GLY A 136 -11.33 -12.59 4.07
CA GLY A 136 -10.72 -12.86 5.32
C GLY A 136 -9.63 -11.90 5.79
N LEU A 137 -9.47 -10.70 5.24
CA LEU A 137 -8.64 -9.69 5.89
C LEU A 137 -9.33 -9.22 7.18
N ASP A 138 -8.72 -9.54 8.31
CA ASP A 138 -9.24 -9.20 9.63
C ASP A 138 -8.94 -7.74 9.96
N ILE A 139 -7.73 -7.27 9.59
CA ILE A 139 -7.31 -5.92 9.87
C ILE A 139 -6.61 -5.28 8.67
N MET A 140 -7.08 -4.11 8.28
CA MET A 140 -6.55 -3.32 7.17
C MET A 140 -6.31 -1.89 7.62
N LEU A 141 -5.06 -1.45 7.59
CA LEU A 141 -4.62 -0.17 8.11
C LEU A 141 -3.78 0.58 7.08
N GLY A 142 -4.03 1.85 6.92
CA GLY A 142 -3.20 2.69 6.06
C GLY A 142 -3.83 4.04 5.77
N THR A 143 -3.33 4.72 4.75
CA THR A 143 -3.92 6.00 4.36
C THR A 143 -5.03 5.82 3.33
N GLY A 144 -5.73 6.89 3.02
CA GLY A 144 -6.85 6.89 2.09
C GLY A 144 -8.17 7.38 2.70
N ASN A 145 -8.12 8.06 3.86
CA ASN A 145 -9.28 8.73 4.42
C ASN A 145 -9.79 9.81 3.45
N PRO A 146 -11.04 9.73 2.97
CA PRO A 146 -11.56 10.67 1.97
C PRO A 146 -11.62 12.12 2.45
N ASN A 147 -11.60 12.35 3.77
CA ASN A 147 -11.68 13.70 4.35
C ASN A 147 -10.31 14.39 4.43
N THR A 148 -9.22 13.64 4.38
CA THR A 148 -7.87 14.17 4.54
C THR A 148 -7.01 13.98 3.30
N HIS A 149 -7.28 12.93 2.51
CA HIS A 149 -6.47 12.52 1.37
C HIS A 149 -6.49 13.52 0.21
N VAL A 150 -5.36 13.61 -0.49
CA VAL A 150 -5.22 14.34 -1.76
C VAL A 150 -4.81 13.35 -2.85
N GLY A 151 -5.48 13.43 -4.00
CA GLY A 151 -5.27 12.53 -5.14
C GLY A 151 -6.38 11.47 -5.24
N ASP A 152 -6.18 10.49 -6.10
CA ASP A 152 -7.23 9.53 -6.48
C ASP A 152 -7.28 8.27 -5.62
N HIS A 153 -6.27 8.06 -4.77
CA HIS A 153 -6.12 6.85 -3.96
C HIS A 153 -6.84 6.90 -2.59
N TYR A 154 -7.99 7.54 -2.49
CA TYR A 154 -8.83 7.51 -1.30
C TYR A 154 -9.88 6.40 -1.36
N VAL A 155 -10.38 6.00 -0.20
CA VAL A 155 -11.51 5.07 -0.12
C VAL A 155 -12.81 5.86 -0.25
N HIS A 156 -13.56 5.60 -1.30
CA HIS A 156 -14.81 6.31 -1.55
C HIS A 156 -15.86 6.03 -0.46
N SER A 157 -16.67 7.03 -0.12
CA SER A 157 -17.67 6.93 0.96
C SER A 157 -18.63 5.74 0.81
N SER A 158 -19.03 5.40 -0.41
CA SER A 158 -19.90 4.25 -0.62
C SER A 158 -19.32 2.90 -0.18
N TYR A 159 -17.98 2.76 -0.21
CA TYR A 159 -17.32 1.55 0.30
C TYR A 159 -17.21 1.59 1.82
N ILE A 160 -16.99 2.79 2.40
CA ILE A 160 -17.02 3.01 3.84
C ILE A 160 -18.40 2.68 4.38
N ASP A 161 -19.47 3.25 3.80
CA ASP A 161 -20.86 2.99 4.19
C ASP A 161 -21.19 1.49 4.13
N SER A 162 -20.70 0.80 3.09
CA SER A 162 -20.88 -0.65 2.96
C SER A 162 -20.13 -1.43 4.04
N PHE A 163 -18.92 -1.00 4.42
CA PHE A 163 -18.14 -1.61 5.49
C PHE A 163 -18.83 -1.42 6.86
N GLU A 164 -19.28 -0.21 7.15
CA GLU A 164 -20.00 0.13 8.39
C GLU A 164 -21.40 -0.51 8.49
N SER A 165 -21.94 -1.00 7.40
CA SER A 165 -23.25 -1.67 7.41
C SER A 165 -23.24 -3.02 8.17
N ASN A 166 -22.06 -3.59 8.42
CA ASN A 166 -21.88 -4.75 9.29
C ASN A 166 -21.53 -4.28 10.70
N GLU A 167 -22.40 -4.58 11.68
CA GLU A 167 -22.25 -4.14 13.06
C GLU A 167 -21.02 -4.75 13.78
N ASN A 168 -20.45 -5.82 13.24
CA ASN A 168 -19.23 -6.44 13.76
C ASN A 168 -17.96 -5.74 13.25
N HIS A 169 -18.07 -4.89 12.25
CA HIS A 169 -16.92 -4.19 11.69
C HIS A 169 -16.59 -2.91 12.46
N THR A 170 -15.31 -2.61 12.62
CA THR A 170 -14.81 -1.40 13.27
C THR A 170 -14.12 -0.50 12.25
N LEU A 171 -14.66 0.70 12.02
CA LEU A 171 -14.03 1.74 11.22
C LEU A 171 -13.31 2.74 12.13
N LEU A 172 -12.05 3.01 11.84
CA LEU A 172 -11.23 4.01 12.49
C LEU A 172 -10.77 5.07 11.46
N LEU A 173 -11.02 6.31 11.75
CA LEU A 173 -10.60 7.46 10.95
C LEU A 173 -9.69 8.36 11.77
N ASN A 174 -8.98 9.28 11.11
CA ASN A 174 -8.22 10.31 11.77
C ASN A 174 -9.03 10.99 12.88
N SER A 175 -8.53 10.93 14.09
CA SER A 175 -9.13 11.58 15.26
C SER A 175 -8.09 11.73 16.38
N PRO A 176 -8.25 12.68 17.31
CA PRO A 176 -7.37 12.76 18.46
C PRO A 176 -7.28 11.44 19.22
N GLY A 177 -6.05 11.00 19.52
CA GLY A 177 -5.79 9.74 20.20
C GLY A 177 -5.93 8.50 19.30
N SER A 178 -5.76 8.63 18.01
CA SER A 178 -5.93 7.53 17.04
C SER A 178 -5.13 6.28 17.37
N SER A 179 -3.92 6.40 17.91
CA SER A 179 -3.10 5.24 18.32
C SER A 179 -3.75 4.45 19.45
N ASP A 180 -4.30 5.12 20.45
CA ASP A 180 -4.99 4.47 21.57
C ASP A 180 -6.31 3.82 21.13
N LEU A 181 -7.04 4.47 20.22
CA LEU A 181 -8.27 3.92 19.63
C LEU A 181 -7.97 2.67 18.81
N LEU A 182 -6.94 2.71 17.98
CA LEU A 182 -6.51 1.56 17.20
C LEU A 182 -6.08 0.39 18.10
N LYS A 183 -5.27 0.66 19.10
CA LYS A 183 -4.84 -0.34 20.07
C LYS A 183 -6.02 -0.99 20.80
N SER A 184 -6.98 -0.19 21.24
CA SER A 184 -8.17 -0.67 21.94
C SER A 184 -9.04 -1.54 21.02
N ALA A 185 -9.19 -1.16 19.76
CA ALA A 185 -9.93 -1.95 18.78
C ALA A 185 -9.23 -3.27 18.50
N ALA A 186 -7.90 -3.27 18.31
CA ALA A 186 -7.12 -4.46 18.07
C ALA A 186 -7.20 -5.47 19.24
N GLN A 187 -7.06 -4.99 20.47
CA GLN A 187 -7.13 -5.83 21.67
C GLN A 187 -8.53 -6.39 21.97
N SER A 188 -9.56 -5.82 21.37
CA SER A 188 -10.94 -6.32 21.48
C SER A 188 -11.40 -7.11 20.26
N HIS A 189 -10.54 -7.25 19.27
CA HIS A 189 -10.84 -8.00 18.06
C HIS A 189 -10.91 -9.50 18.32
N ASP A 190 -11.84 -10.15 17.66
CA ASP A 190 -12.03 -11.60 17.73
C ASP A 190 -11.89 -12.15 16.31
N SER A 191 -10.73 -12.70 16.00
CA SER A 191 -10.38 -13.24 14.69
C SER A 191 -11.16 -14.52 14.32
N GLU A 192 -11.84 -15.15 15.28
CA GLU A 192 -12.69 -16.32 15.04
C GLU A 192 -14.09 -15.93 14.53
N THR A 193 -14.39 -14.63 14.48
CA THR A 193 -15.68 -14.10 13.99
C THR A 193 -15.54 -13.47 12.59
N ASP A 194 -16.62 -12.89 12.08
CA ASP A 194 -16.61 -12.07 10.86
C ASP A 194 -16.25 -10.60 11.14
N ALA A 195 -15.78 -10.29 12.36
CA ALA A 195 -15.33 -8.96 12.73
C ALA A 195 -14.12 -8.51 11.88
N ARG A 196 -14.09 -7.23 11.56
CA ARG A 196 -12.97 -6.65 10.81
C ARG A 196 -12.65 -5.25 11.30
N ILE A 197 -11.38 -4.88 11.21
CA ILE A 197 -10.91 -3.52 11.51
C ILE A 197 -10.44 -2.86 10.21
N LEU A 198 -10.99 -1.68 9.91
CA LEU A 198 -10.53 -0.81 8.85
C LEU A 198 -10.06 0.51 9.46
N GLY A 199 -8.76 0.80 9.38
CA GLY A 199 -8.18 2.09 9.76
C GLY A 199 -7.78 2.88 8.53
N LEU A 200 -8.42 4.03 8.32
CA LEU A 200 -8.12 4.95 7.23
C LEU A 200 -7.60 6.26 7.80
N TYR A 201 -6.33 6.48 7.62
CA TYR A 201 -5.57 7.60 8.16
C TYR A 201 -5.00 8.48 7.05
N GLY A 202 -4.04 9.30 7.38
CA GLY A 202 -3.29 10.16 6.46
C GLY A 202 -3.28 11.60 6.91
N SER A 203 -2.17 12.28 6.70
CA SER A 203 -2.04 13.71 7.00
C SER A 203 -2.97 14.53 6.13
N ILE A 204 -3.55 15.56 6.71
CA ILE A 204 -4.45 16.47 5.98
C ILE A 204 -3.74 17.06 4.76
N GLY A 205 -4.38 16.90 3.59
CA GLY A 205 -3.86 17.40 2.32
C GLY A 205 -2.69 16.60 1.77
N GLN A 206 -2.53 15.34 2.18
CA GLN A 206 -1.46 14.43 1.78
C GLN A 206 -1.99 13.06 1.42
N ALA A 207 -1.15 12.26 0.81
CA ALA A 207 -1.46 10.87 0.47
C ALA A 207 -0.85 9.85 1.46
N ASN A 208 0.01 10.29 2.37
CA ASN A 208 0.76 9.44 3.30
C ASN A 208 0.54 9.82 4.77
N LEU A 209 1.06 8.98 5.66
CA LEU A 209 1.14 9.29 7.09
C LEU A 209 2.17 10.39 7.36
N PRO A 210 2.05 11.12 8.47
CA PRO A 210 3.14 11.98 8.93
C PRO A 210 4.36 11.12 9.29
N TYR A 211 5.55 11.54 8.90
CA TYR A 211 6.78 10.86 9.25
C TYR A 211 7.83 11.85 9.76
N SER A 212 8.80 11.36 10.51
CA SER A 212 9.96 12.14 10.92
C SER A 212 11.20 11.67 10.16
N GLY A 213 11.90 12.59 9.50
CA GLY A 213 13.21 12.31 8.94
C GLY A 213 14.24 11.97 10.02
N ALA A 214 15.39 11.42 9.62
CA ALA A 214 16.48 11.02 10.53
C ALA A 214 17.00 12.17 11.42
N ASN A 215 16.82 13.40 10.99
CA ASN A 215 17.17 14.60 11.75
C ASN A 215 16.05 15.11 12.68
N GLY A 216 14.95 14.38 12.82
CA GLY A 216 13.76 14.79 13.58
C GLY A 216 12.92 15.87 12.90
N SER A 217 13.22 16.23 11.65
CA SER A 217 12.36 17.13 10.88
C SER A 217 11.19 16.37 10.29
N PHE A 218 10.01 17.00 10.32
CA PHE A 218 8.84 16.53 9.59
C PHE A 218 8.93 17.07 8.15
N GLU A 219 9.65 16.35 7.32
CA GLU A 219 9.67 16.59 5.88
C GLU A 219 8.90 15.48 5.18
N GLN A 220 8.09 15.85 4.24
CA GLN A 220 7.23 14.90 3.56
C GLN A 220 7.93 14.30 2.36
N SER A 221 7.87 13.00 2.22
CA SER A 221 8.42 12.25 1.08
C SER A 221 7.68 12.48 -0.23
N GLY A 222 6.90 13.45 -0.31
CA GLY A 222 6.03 13.94 -1.34
C GLY A 222 6.18 13.50 -2.77
N TRP A 223 5.79 12.32 -3.14
CA TRP A 223 5.28 12.14 -4.49
C TRP A 223 3.95 12.93 -4.57
N GLY A 224 3.87 13.84 -5.54
CA GLY A 224 2.72 14.76 -5.68
C GLY A 224 2.87 16.07 -4.94
N LEU A 225 3.90 16.21 -4.11
CA LEU A 225 4.30 17.47 -3.53
C LEU A 225 5.41 18.07 -4.37
N ASN A 226 5.12 19.19 -5.01
CA ASN A 226 6.13 19.96 -5.71
C ASN A 226 6.99 20.69 -4.68
N LEU A 227 7.83 19.95 -3.95
CA LEU A 227 8.72 20.47 -2.90
C LEU A 227 9.68 21.54 -3.42
N LYS A 228 9.90 21.60 -4.74
CA LYS A 228 10.70 22.68 -5.37
C LYS A 228 10.13 24.07 -5.12
N ASN A 229 8.84 24.18 -4.79
CA ASN A 229 8.16 25.45 -4.62
C ASN A 229 7.70 25.71 -3.17
N GLY A 230 8.19 24.94 -2.20
CA GLY A 230 7.70 24.99 -0.83
C GLY A 230 6.32 24.31 -0.68
N PRO A 231 5.75 24.34 0.53
CA PRO A 231 4.39 23.85 0.70
C PRO A 231 3.49 24.59 -0.29
N PRO A 232 2.64 23.89 -1.07
CA PRO A 232 1.76 24.55 -2.02
C PRO A 232 1.04 25.70 -1.31
N SER A 233 1.09 26.88 -1.91
CA SER A 233 0.36 28.05 -1.40
C SER A 233 -1.15 27.82 -1.31
N ASP A 234 -1.62 26.74 -1.90
CA ASP A 234 -3.01 26.30 -1.93
C ASP A 234 -3.37 25.33 -0.76
N ARG A 235 -2.39 24.94 0.07
CA ARG A 235 -2.63 24.20 1.31
C ARG A 235 -3.14 25.08 2.45
N SER A 236 -3.38 26.34 2.18
CA SER A 236 -4.16 27.21 3.08
C SER A 236 -5.57 26.69 3.35
N ARG A 237 -5.89 25.50 2.80
CA ARG A 237 -7.28 25.08 2.79
C ARG A 237 -7.85 24.84 4.17
N ASP A 238 -7.11 24.29 5.12
CA ASP A 238 -7.77 23.91 6.37
C ASP A 238 -6.91 23.91 7.64
N TYR A 239 -5.68 24.38 7.60
CA TYR A 239 -4.85 24.40 8.83
C TYR A 239 -5.17 25.57 9.76
N GLY A 240 -5.96 26.53 9.28
CA GLY A 240 -6.21 27.74 10.05
C GLY A 240 -4.90 28.47 10.42
N PRO A 241 -4.87 29.21 11.50
CA PRO A 241 -3.69 29.98 11.94
C PRO A 241 -2.68 29.11 12.74
N MET A 242 -2.63 27.78 12.55
CA MET A 242 -1.70 26.91 13.28
C MET A 242 -0.23 27.17 12.90
N THR A 243 0.64 27.11 13.89
CA THR A 243 2.09 27.04 13.65
C THR A 243 2.48 25.66 13.09
N LYS A 244 3.71 25.54 12.58
CA LYS A 244 4.26 24.26 12.11
C LYS A 244 4.24 23.22 13.23
N GLU A 245 4.62 23.62 14.42
CA GLU A 245 4.70 22.76 15.60
C GLU A 245 3.33 22.26 16.05
N GLU A 246 2.32 23.13 16.03
CA GLU A 246 0.93 22.76 16.34
C GLU A 246 0.38 21.78 15.29
N TYR A 247 0.67 22.01 14.02
CA TYR A 247 0.28 21.09 12.94
C TYR A 247 0.92 19.70 13.12
N ILE A 248 2.23 19.65 13.35
CA ILE A 248 2.95 18.38 13.56
C ILE A 248 2.37 17.64 14.77
N ALA A 249 2.18 18.32 15.89
CA ALA A 249 1.63 17.71 17.10
C ALA A 249 0.23 17.11 16.85
N LYS A 250 -0.62 17.84 16.12
CA LYS A 250 -1.95 17.37 15.73
C LYS A 250 -1.90 16.16 14.84
N GLU A 251 -1.08 16.18 13.79
CA GLU A 251 -0.98 15.07 12.84
C GLU A 251 -0.45 13.78 13.49
N ILE A 252 0.48 13.90 14.45
CA ILE A 252 0.97 12.75 15.23
C ILE A 252 -0.13 12.19 16.12
N ASP A 253 -0.94 13.03 16.75
CA ASP A 253 -2.02 12.62 17.64
C ASP A 253 -3.18 11.95 16.87
N GLU A 254 -3.42 12.42 15.63
CA GLU A 254 -4.52 11.94 14.79
C GLU A 254 -4.16 10.76 13.88
N ASN A 255 -2.89 10.36 13.82
CA ASN A 255 -2.43 9.28 12.95
C ASN A 255 -1.53 8.30 13.71
N PRO A 256 -1.86 7.01 13.73
CA PRO A 256 -0.92 6.00 14.22
C PRO A 256 0.27 5.88 13.26
N SER A 257 1.43 5.61 13.81
CA SER A 257 2.62 5.27 13.04
C SER A 257 2.51 3.87 12.42
N LEU A 258 3.35 3.57 11.43
CA LEU A 258 3.43 2.23 10.85
C LEU A 258 3.79 1.18 11.91
N ALA A 259 4.60 1.53 12.90
CA ALA A 259 4.93 0.65 14.02
C ALA A 259 3.70 0.33 14.86
N GLU A 260 2.92 1.34 15.26
CA GLU A 260 1.68 1.14 16.03
C GLU A 260 0.62 0.38 15.23
N MET A 261 0.54 0.58 13.91
CA MET A 261 -0.32 -0.24 13.05
C MET A 261 0.16 -1.70 12.99
N THR A 262 1.48 -1.92 13.00
CA THR A 262 2.04 -3.28 13.06
C THR A 262 1.73 -3.95 14.39
N ASP A 263 1.92 -3.25 15.50
CA ASP A 263 1.57 -3.75 16.83
C ASP A 263 0.07 -4.08 16.93
N ALA A 264 -0.79 -3.24 16.34
CA ALA A 264 -2.23 -3.51 16.31
C ALA A 264 -2.58 -4.79 15.51
N ILE A 265 -1.89 -5.07 14.40
CA ILE A 265 -2.09 -6.34 13.68
C ILE A 265 -1.67 -7.51 14.57
N LEU A 266 -0.54 -7.40 15.26
CA LEU A 266 -0.08 -8.45 16.17
C LEU A 266 -1.04 -8.65 17.33
N ASP A 267 -1.50 -7.56 17.97
CA ASP A 267 -2.48 -7.62 19.06
C ASP A 267 -3.81 -8.28 18.60
N ALA A 268 -4.31 -7.92 17.41
CA ALA A 268 -5.55 -8.47 16.87
C ALA A 268 -5.46 -9.94 16.49
N CYS A 269 -4.26 -10.43 16.19
CA CYS A 269 -4.01 -11.80 15.76
C CYS A 269 -3.36 -12.67 16.85
N ASP A 270 -3.12 -12.16 18.06
CA ASP A 270 -2.35 -12.85 19.11
C ASP A 270 -3.08 -14.12 19.63
N GLU A 271 -4.39 -14.09 19.66
CA GLU A 271 -5.20 -15.22 20.13
C GLU A 271 -5.52 -16.26 19.05
N ASP A 272 -5.11 -16.03 17.80
CA ASP A 272 -5.35 -16.95 16.70
C ASP A 272 -4.44 -18.18 16.79
N ASN A 273 -5.05 -19.33 17.08
CA ASN A 273 -4.33 -20.60 17.22
C ASN A 273 -3.80 -21.16 15.89
N GLN A 274 -4.21 -20.61 14.76
CA GLN A 274 -3.76 -20.99 13.41
C GLN A 274 -2.57 -20.14 12.94
N GLY A 275 -2.21 -19.11 13.71
CA GLY A 275 -1.20 -18.14 13.37
C GLY A 275 -1.73 -17.01 12.48
N PHE A 276 -0.85 -16.20 11.97
CA PHE A 276 -1.23 -15.04 11.16
C PHE A 276 -0.38 -14.89 9.90
N PHE A 277 -0.90 -14.15 8.95
CA PHE A 277 -0.16 -13.64 7.79
C PHE A 277 -0.36 -12.14 7.69
N ALA A 278 0.73 -11.38 7.73
CA ALA A 278 0.68 -9.93 7.65
C ALA A 278 1.60 -9.38 6.55
N THR A 279 1.14 -8.32 5.89
CA THR A 279 1.95 -7.53 4.95
C THR A 279 2.08 -6.12 5.49
N ILE A 280 3.31 -5.71 5.79
CA ILE A 280 3.65 -4.40 6.32
C ILE A 280 4.51 -3.67 5.29
N GLU A 281 4.05 -2.51 4.83
CA GLU A 281 4.74 -1.72 3.82
C GLU A 281 5.14 -0.35 4.35
N SER A 282 6.42 -0.02 4.18
CA SER A 282 6.91 1.36 4.29
C SER A 282 7.00 1.98 2.89
N GLY A 283 5.86 2.38 2.34
CA GLY A 283 5.76 2.90 0.98
C GLY A 283 6.39 4.27 0.79
N ASP A 284 6.57 5.04 1.86
CA ASP A 284 7.23 6.34 1.83
C ASP A 284 8.70 6.26 1.41
N ILE A 285 9.37 5.12 1.62
CA ILE A 285 10.75 4.89 1.16
C ILE A 285 10.82 5.00 -0.37
N ASP A 286 9.88 4.37 -1.08
CA ASP A 286 9.78 4.48 -2.53
C ASP A 286 9.53 5.93 -2.96
N TRP A 287 8.62 6.62 -2.32
CA TRP A 287 8.30 8.01 -2.62
C TRP A 287 9.44 8.98 -2.32
N ALA A 288 10.19 8.74 -1.24
CA ALA A 288 11.41 9.48 -0.95
C ALA A 288 12.47 9.26 -2.05
N GLY A 289 12.63 8.02 -2.51
CA GLY A 289 13.49 7.68 -3.63
C GLY A 289 13.10 8.39 -4.92
N HIS A 290 11.83 8.40 -5.28
CA HIS A 290 11.30 9.16 -6.42
C HIS A 290 11.54 10.66 -6.32
N SER A 291 11.52 11.21 -5.12
CA SER A 291 11.75 12.62 -4.85
C SER A 291 13.23 12.99 -4.68
N ASN A 292 14.14 12.02 -4.72
CA ASN A 292 15.56 12.16 -4.35
C ASN A 292 15.74 12.82 -2.97
N ASN A 293 14.85 12.47 -2.03
CA ASN A 293 14.84 13.02 -0.68
C ASN A 293 15.54 12.04 0.27
N ILE A 294 16.85 12.23 0.45
CA ILE A 294 17.67 11.36 1.29
C ILE A 294 17.34 11.47 2.78
N ASP A 295 16.78 12.61 3.21
CA ASP A 295 16.42 12.82 4.62
C ASP A 295 15.16 12.03 5.01
N ALA A 296 14.35 11.65 4.02
CA ALA A 296 13.14 10.85 4.19
C ALA A 296 13.37 9.34 3.96
N LEU A 297 14.52 8.94 3.43
CA LEU A 297 14.92 7.55 3.26
C LEU A 297 15.44 6.97 4.58
#